data_bcd3f7bb5441fcfd9cbbf42b43d98164
#
_entry.id   bcd3f7bb5441fcfd9cbbf42b43d98164
#
_cell.length_a   1.000
_cell.length_b   1.000
_cell.length_c   1.000
_cell.angle_alpha   90.00
_cell.angle_beta   90.00
_cell.angle_gamma   90.00
#
_symmetry.space_group_name_H-M   'P 1'
#
loop_
_entity.id
_entity.type
_entity.pdbx_description
1 polymer ?
#
loop_
_entity_poly.entity_id
_entity_poly.type
_entity_poly.pdbx_seq_one_letter_code
_entity_poly.pdbx_strand_id
1 'polypeptide(L)'
;MEIDQTILTPSANGVNKNSSVFRNSFSEAENEIEEIISNKPPYIVRWGTVYFFVLLLALGIISWYIQYPDIVMATAKLNGVNIPQQVMARTDGKLLKIAVKENEKVDKDQLLGYIESIANPQSVNTIARQTDAIGYLIAANRSDEIVHFFPGYKNQKSIGDLGELQSAYQVFMQSFIAYKDYLHNGFYLRKKNMLQTDMRNIQNLHNILTYQKKLMVEDISLSKKTLDVNKSLSDQKVISALDFRIEKSKLIAKQLSLPQINASIVSNEREQNEKQKEIAELENQITIQKNTFLQALQTIKSQVQAWEYKYALKAPVSGTVSFTGFLQENQEMKAGQLLFYVQPGNTSYFVEMLIPQYNFGKVKQGQKVLLKFQAYPFEQYGPVVGKIGYIKTTPTDSGYLARVELPHALLTNYGKRLQYRSGLLAQADIITEDMRLLKRFYYKMIRNFSDNK
;
A
#
# COMPACT_ATOMS: atom_id res chain seq x y z
N MET A 1 9.14 75.97 20.23
CA MET A 1 9.08 76.65 21.57
C MET A 1 10.38 76.30 22.21
N GLU A 2 11.31 77.14 21.99
CA GLU A 2 11.84 78.27 22.84
C GLU A 2 12.85 77.68 23.85
N ILE A 3 14.16 77.86 23.57
CA ILE A 3 14.93 79.03 24.04
C ILE A 3 15.25 78.82 25.54
N ASP A 4 16.51 78.76 26.04
CA ASP A 4 17.46 79.90 26.13
C ASP A 4 18.86 79.45 26.67
N GLN A 5 19.87 79.78 26.11
CA GLN A 5 21.06 80.64 26.34
C GLN A 5 21.25 81.20 27.73
N THR A 6 22.51 81.17 28.19
CA THR A 6 23.29 82.30 28.71
C THR A 6 24.60 81.77 29.33
N ILE A 7 25.77 81.90 28.75
CA ILE A 7 26.78 83.03 28.79
C ILE A 7 26.99 83.66 30.19
N LEU A 8 28.23 83.56 30.66
CA LEU A 8 29.02 84.69 31.15
C LEU A 8 30.41 84.27 31.66
N THR A 9 31.44 84.79 31.04
CA THR A 9 32.76 85.12 31.57
C THR A 9 32.63 86.52 32.18
N PRO A 10 33.66 87.24 32.77
CA PRO A 10 35.09 86.98 33.03
C PRO A 10 35.60 87.63 34.35
N SER A 11 36.93 87.75 34.52
CA SER A 11 37.75 88.79 35.11
C SER A 11 38.80 88.28 36.08
N ALA A 12 40.05 88.34 35.81
CA ALA A 12 41.12 89.28 35.80
C ALA A 12 41.52 89.80 37.17
N ASN A 13 42.79 89.71 37.36
CA ASN A 13 43.77 90.66 38.04
C ASN A 13 44.58 90.16 39.24
N GLY A 14 45.89 90.36 39.07
CA GLY A 14 46.79 90.79 40.09
C GLY A 14 48.20 90.16 40.03
N VAL A 15 49.07 90.63 39.25
CA VAL A 15 50.37 91.33 39.38
C VAL A 15 51.04 91.24 40.76
N ASN A 16 52.19 90.61 40.92
CA ASN A 16 53.50 91.27 41.09
C ASN A 16 54.70 90.32 41.32
N LYS A 17 55.73 90.51 40.56
CA LYS A 17 57.15 90.62 40.80
C LYS A 17 57.80 89.78 41.90
N ASN A 18 58.77 88.93 41.58
CA ASN A 18 60.18 89.40 41.66
C ASN A 18 61.12 88.34 41.04
N SER A 19 62.02 88.91 40.35
CA SER A 19 63.19 88.43 39.68
C SER A 19 64.23 87.74 40.55
N SER A 20 65.06 86.99 39.84
CA SER A 20 66.38 86.48 40.19
C SER A 20 66.40 85.04 40.75
N VAL A 21 66.77 84.14 39.96
CA VAL A 21 68.02 83.40 39.95
C VAL A 21 68.07 82.50 38.70
N PHE A 22 68.47 83.07 37.61
CA PHE A 22 68.99 82.30 36.48
C PHE A 22 70.51 82.17 36.71
N ARG A 23 70.92 80.99 37.15
CA ARG A 23 72.27 80.41 36.95
C ARG A 23 72.39 79.17 37.87
N ASN A 24 72.03 77.99 37.43
CA ASN A 24 72.65 76.70 37.82
C ASN A 24 71.83 75.47 37.38
N SER A 25 71.12 75.52 36.24
CA SER A 25 70.36 74.34 35.81
C SER A 25 70.86 73.70 34.48
N PHE A 26 72.03 74.14 33.99
CA PHE A 26 72.56 73.52 32.75
C PHE A 26 73.59 72.40 33.00
N SER A 27 74.09 72.19 34.21
CA SER A 27 75.04 71.12 34.47
C SER A 27 74.43 69.80 34.96
N GLU A 28 73.17 69.80 35.43
CA GLU A 28 72.47 68.58 35.86
C GLU A 28 71.81 67.89 34.74
N ALA A 29 71.37 68.58 33.66
CA ALA A 29 70.66 67.95 32.50
C ALA A 29 71.61 67.17 31.57
N GLU A 30 72.90 67.46 31.54
CA GLU A 30 73.90 66.75 30.74
C GLU A 30 74.28 65.39 31.35
N ASN A 31 74.31 65.30 32.70
CA ASN A 31 74.63 64.03 33.37
C ASN A 31 73.44 63.05 33.40
N GLU A 32 72.17 63.48 33.37
CA GLU A 32 71.00 62.60 33.27
C GLU A 32 70.84 62.04 31.86
N ILE A 33 71.27 62.73 30.82
CA ILE A 33 71.20 62.25 29.45
C ILE A 33 72.28 61.21 29.16
N GLU A 34 73.48 61.31 29.75
CA GLU A 34 74.53 60.29 29.60
C GLU A 34 74.20 59.00 30.40
N GLU A 35 73.46 59.07 31.51
CA GLU A 35 73.08 57.92 32.32
C GLU A 35 71.97 57.11 31.66
N ILE A 36 71.10 57.73 30.85
CA ILE A 36 70.04 57.04 30.10
C ILE A 36 70.60 56.30 28.87
N ILE A 37 71.71 56.75 28.30
CA ILE A 37 72.31 56.14 27.10
C ILE A 37 73.34 55.03 27.46
N SER A 38 73.77 54.93 28.69
CA SER A 38 74.87 54.02 29.08
C SER A 38 74.36 52.71 29.74
N ASN A 39 73.11 52.63 30.16
CA ASN A 39 72.57 51.40 30.72
C ASN A 39 72.18 50.42 29.63
N LYS A 40 73.03 49.45 29.33
CA LYS A 40 72.71 48.32 28.53
C LYS A 40 71.50 47.66 29.15
N PRO A 41 70.33 47.51 28.37
CA PRO A 41 69.12 46.89 28.89
C PRO A 41 69.45 45.50 29.47
N PRO A 42 68.87 45.16 30.65
CA PRO A 42 69.15 43.91 31.32
C PRO A 42 68.92 42.72 30.39
N TYR A 43 69.70 41.65 30.56
CA TYR A 43 69.68 40.42 29.72
C TYR A 43 68.25 39.92 29.45
N ILE A 44 67.31 40.06 30.40
CA ILE A 44 65.87 39.71 30.29
C ILE A 44 65.19 40.54 29.22
N VAL A 45 65.48 41.82 28.98
CA VAL A 45 64.80 42.63 27.95
C VAL A 45 65.28 42.26 26.52
N ARG A 46 66.56 41.94 26.38
CA ARG A 46 67.13 41.51 25.09
C ARG A 46 66.64 40.12 24.68
N TRP A 47 66.51 39.21 25.63
CA TRP A 47 66.06 37.87 25.39
C TRP A 47 64.53 37.72 25.54
N GLY A 48 63.82 38.58 26.24
CA GLY A 48 62.39 38.62 26.43
C GLY A 48 61.64 38.74 25.09
N THR A 49 62.10 39.58 24.17
CA THR A 49 61.59 39.72 22.84
C THR A 49 61.77 38.41 22.05
N VAL A 50 62.92 37.75 22.18
CA VAL A 50 63.13 36.42 21.51
C VAL A 50 62.26 35.36 22.12
N TYR A 51 62.14 35.30 23.46
CA TYR A 51 61.19 34.36 24.11
C TYR A 51 59.73 34.63 23.73
N PHE A 52 59.35 35.92 23.62
CA PHE A 52 57.99 36.27 23.15
C PHE A 52 57.74 35.78 21.71
N PHE A 53 58.67 35.98 20.79
CA PHE A 53 58.53 35.46 19.41
C PHE A 53 58.58 33.96 19.35
N VAL A 54 59.40 33.29 20.16
CA VAL A 54 59.42 31.81 20.22
C VAL A 54 58.10 31.29 20.80
N LEU A 55 57.55 31.93 21.85
CA LEU A 55 56.24 31.60 22.40
C LEU A 55 55.12 31.79 21.37
N LEU A 56 55.15 32.93 20.64
CA LEU A 56 54.18 33.24 19.60
C LEU A 56 54.25 32.27 18.43
N LEU A 57 55.46 31.86 18.05
CA LEU A 57 55.69 30.85 17.04
C LEU A 57 55.20 29.47 17.51
N ALA A 58 55.46 29.09 18.76
CA ALA A 58 54.98 27.86 19.37
C ALA A 58 53.44 27.83 19.44
N LEU A 59 52.77 28.93 19.81
CA LEU A 59 51.33 29.09 19.78
C LEU A 59 50.80 28.99 18.36
N GLY A 60 51.49 29.54 17.34
CA GLY A 60 51.16 29.40 15.91
C GLY A 60 51.20 27.96 15.46
N ILE A 61 52.26 27.21 15.84
CA ILE A 61 52.40 25.78 15.51
C ILE A 61 51.30 24.96 16.21
N ILE A 62 51.00 25.19 17.47
CA ILE A 62 49.93 24.52 18.22
C ILE A 62 48.58 24.83 17.56
N SER A 63 48.33 26.09 17.21
CA SER A 63 47.08 26.53 16.53
C SER A 63 46.94 25.91 15.11
N TRP A 64 48.07 25.61 14.46
CA TRP A 64 48.08 24.89 13.17
C TRP A 64 47.74 23.40 13.35
N TYR A 65 48.15 22.77 14.43
CA TYR A 65 47.95 21.35 14.69
C TYR A 65 46.56 21.02 15.24
N ILE A 66 45.98 21.94 16.03
CA ILE A 66 44.65 21.76 16.62
C ILE A 66 43.57 21.96 15.56
N GLN A 67 42.84 20.88 15.26
CA GLN A 67 41.66 20.88 14.40
C GLN A 67 40.41 20.95 15.28
N TYR A 68 39.52 21.85 14.98
CA TYR A 68 38.22 21.98 15.65
C TYR A 68 37.09 21.82 14.64
N PRO A 69 36.11 20.92 14.88
CA PRO A 69 35.01 20.73 13.96
C PRO A 69 34.16 21.98 13.85
N ASP A 70 33.88 22.41 12.61
CA ASP A 70 32.88 23.45 12.36
C ASP A 70 31.48 22.82 12.43
N ILE A 71 30.56 23.46 13.15
CA ILE A 71 29.23 22.89 13.43
C ILE A 71 28.17 23.79 12.83
N VAL A 72 27.27 23.19 12.06
CA VAL A 72 26.04 23.84 11.61
C VAL A 72 24.88 23.33 12.46
N MET A 73 24.22 24.24 13.16
CA MET A 73 23.06 23.91 13.99
C MET A 73 21.80 23.84 13.12
N ALA A 74 21.00 22.83 13.34
CA ALA A 74 19.72 22.60 12.68
C ALA A 74 18.66 22.11 13.68
N THR A 75 17.41 22.33 13.38
CA THR A 75 16.30 21.71 14.14
C THR A 75 15.96 20.35 13.55
N ALA A 76 15.65 19.41 14.41
CA ALA A 76 15.40 18.04 13.99
C ALA A 76 14.19 17.45 14.72
N LYS A 77 13.47 16.54 14.04
CA LYS A 77 12.31 15.85 14.56
C LYS A 77 12.44 14.36 14.29
N LEU A 78 12.31 13.55 15.33
CA LEU A 78 12.34 12.10 15.22
C LEU A 78 11.02 11.60 14.64
N ASN A 79 11.10 10.88 13.53
CA ASN A 79 9.98 10.25 12.86
C ASN A 79 10.23 8.75 12.73
N GLY A 80 9.16 7.94 12.76
CA GLY A 80 9.21 6.53 12.38
C GLY A 80 8.94 6.38 10.89
N VAL A 81 9.57 5.40 10.25
CA VAL A 81 9.26 5.05 8.86
C VAL A 81 7.81 4.58 8.74
N ASN A 82 7.36 3.84 9.76
CA ASN A 82 5.99 3.37 9.86
C ASN A 82 5.21 4.28 10.81
N ILE A 83 4.44 5.18 10.23
CA ILE A 83 3.56 6.09 10.98
C ILE A 83 2.45 5.28 11.64
N PRO A 84 2.05 5.58 12.89
CA PRO A 84 0.87 4.99 13.50
C PRO A 84 -0.33 5.15 12.59
N GLN A 85 -0.98 4.04 12.26
CA GLN A 85 -2.16 4.05 11.41
C GLN A 85 -3.39 4.38 12.24
N GLN A 86 -4.22 5.25 11.70
CA GLN A 86 -5.44 5.74 12.36
C GLN A 86 -6.61 4.82 12.03
N VAL A 87 -7.39 4.47 13.05
CA VAL A 87 -8.67 3.77 12.92
C VAL A 87 -9.77 4.70 13.39
N MET A 88 -10.61 5.10 12.43
CA MET A 88 -11.69 6.06 12.65
C MET A 88 -13.05 5.38 12.49
N ALA A 89 -14.06 5.90 13.18
CA ALA A 89 -15.45 5.57 12.91
C ALA A 89 -15.83 6.01 11.48
N ARG A 90 -16.45 5.11 10.70
CA ARG A 90 -16.85 5.41 9.31
C ARG A 90 -18.32 5.80 9.18
N THR A 91 -19.07 5.67 10.26
CA THR A 91 -20.48 6.02 10.35
C THR A 91 -20.78 6.53 11.74
N ASP A 92 -21.88 7.28 11.87
CA ASP A 92 -22.46 7.63 13.17
C ASP A 92 -23.08 6.37 13.79
N GLY A 93 -23.08 6.28 15.12
CA GLY A 93 -23.66 5.18 15.88
C GLY A 93 -22.95 4.98 17.21
N LYS A 94 -23.41 4.01 18.01
CA LYS A 94 -22.78 3.69 19.30
C LYS A 94 -21.67 2.66 19.11
N LEU A 95 -20.62 2.76 19.90
CA LEU A 95 -19.58 1.74 19.97
C LEU A 95 -20.13 0.51 20.70
N LEU A 96 -20.52 -0.52 19.94
CA LEU A 96 -21.22 -1.68 20.48
C LEU A 96 -20.32 -2.55 21.35
N LYS A 97 -19.08 -2.77 20.90
CA LYS A 97 -18.13 -3.64 21.59
C LYS A 97 -16.69 -3.22 21.26
N ILE A 98 -15.84 -3.28 22.29
CA ILE A 98 -14.37 -3.17 22.14
C ILE A 98 -13.80 -4.57 22.31
N ALA A 99 -13.11 -5.07 21.27
CA ALA A 99 -12.58 -6.43 21.22
C ALA A 99 -11.10 -6.52 21.65
N VAL A 100 -10.44 -5.39 21.93
CA VAL A 100 -9.01 -5.30 22.28
C VAL A 100 -8.79 -4.42 23.50
N LYS A 101 -7.62 -4.58 24.13
CA LYS A 101 -7.18 -3.77 25.28
C LYS A 101 -6.14 -2.75 24.86
N GLU A 102 -5.96 -1.71 25.69
CA GLU A 102 -4.85 -0.76 25.53
C GLU A 102 -3.51 -1.48 25.54
N ASN A 103 -2.64 -1.13 24.59
CA ASN A 103 -1.30 -1.73 24.36
C ASN A 103 -1.31 -3.22 23.95
N GLU A 104 -2.44 -3.75 23.49
CA GLU A 104 -2.50 -5.11 22.95
C GLU A 104 -1.87 -5.19 21.57
N LYS A 105 -1.18 -6.31 21.30
CA LYS A 105 -0.66 -6.60 19.95
C LYS A 105 -1.77 -7.19 19.10
N VAL A 106 -1.90 -6.66 17.90
CA VAL A 106 -2.91 -7.09 16.92
C VAL A 106 -2.28 -7.39 15.58
N ASP A 107 -2.91 -8.29 14.85
CA ASP A 107 -2.54 -8.58 13.47
C ASP A 107 -3.32 -7.69 12.50
N LYS A 108 -2.82 -7.58 11.27
CA LYS A 108 -3.54 -6.90 10.20
C LYS A 108 -4.91 -7.55 10.01
N ASP A 109 -5.93 -6.72 9.79
CA ASP A 109 -7.35 -7.07 9.63
C ASP A 109 -8.00 -7.69 10.88
N GLN A 110 -7.29 -7.75 12.03
CA GLN A 110 -7.89 -8.16 13.31
C GLN A 110 -8.96 -7.17 13.73
N LEU A 111 -10.08 -7.70 14.26
CA LEU A 111 -11.20 -6.93 14.76
C LEU A 111 -10.83 -6.18 16.04
N LEU A 112 -11.03 -4.87 16.05
CA LEU A 112 -10.83 -4.00 17.21
C LEU A 112 -12.15 -3.66 17.94
N GLY A 113 -13.25 -3.61 17.19
CA GLY A 113 -14.57 -3.31 17.73
C GLY A 113 -15.64 -3.21 16.66
N TYR A 114 -16.87 -2.99 17.09
CA TYR A 114 -18.02 -2.77 16.21
C TYR A 114 -18.73 -1.48 16.55
N ILE A 115 -19.19 -0.77 15.52
CA ILE A 115 -20.18 0.31 15.62
C ILE A 115 -21.57 -0.32 15.46
N GLU A 116 -22.55 0.21 16.16
CA GLU A 116 -23.93 -0.22 16.12
C GLU A 116 -24.50 -0.23 14.70
N SER A 117 -25.12 -1.34 14.33
CA SER A 117 -25.86 -1.53 13.08
C SER A 117 -27.16 -2.28 13.34
N ILE A 118 -28.10 -2.24 12.39
CA ILE A 118 -29.33 -3.04 12.47
C ILE A 118 -29.01 -4.52 12.34
N ALA A 119 -27.99 -4.87 11.54
CA ALA A 119 -27.57 -6.25 11.36
C ALA A 119 -26.76 -6.75 12.56
N ASN A 120 -27.06 -7.98 13.00
CA ASN A 120 -26.28 -8.63 14.05
C ASN A 120 -24.90 -9.03 13.52
N PRO A 121 -23.78 -8.56 14.14
CA PRO A 121 -22.43 -8.88 13.67
C PRO A 121 -22.11 -10.37 13.58
N GLN A 122 -22.68 -11.18 14.47
CA GLN A 122 -22.47 -12.64 14.48
C GLN A 122 -23.12 -13.29 13.26
N SER A 123 -24.33 -12.83 12.89
CA SER A 123 -25.06 -13.29 11.71
C SER A 123 -24.30 -12.92 10.43
N VAL A 124 -23.84 -11.69 10.34
CA VAL A 124 -23.03 -11.22 9.19
C VAL A 124 -21.74 -12.03 9.04
N ASN A 125 -21.02 -12.26 10.15
CA ASN A 125 -19.79 -13.06 10.14
C ASN A 125 -20.04 -14.53 9.73
N THR A 126 -21.22 -15.07 10.08
CA THR A 126 -21.61 -16.41 9.64
C THR A 126 -21.84 -16.45 8.14
N ILE A 127 -22.55 -15.46 7.57
CA ILE A 127 -22.76 -15.35 6.14
C ILE A 127 -21.43 -15.15 5.41
N ALA A 128 -20.54 -14.29 5.93
CA ALA A 128 -19.21 -14.08 5.35
C ALA A 128 -18.46 -15.40 5.18
N ARG A 129 -18.34 -16.17 6.26
CA ARG A 129 -17.67 -17.49 6.22
C ARG A 129 -18.33 -18.48 5.29
N GLN A 130 -19.66 -18.52 5.26
CA GLN A 130 -20.40 -19.43 4.37
C GLN A 130 -20.19 -19.06 2.88
N THR A 131 -20.31 -17.79 2.55
CA THR A 131 -20.14 -17.31 1.17
C THR A 131 -18.68 -17.44 0.69
N ASP A 132 -17.70 -17.27 1.58
CA ASP A 132 -16.28 -17.49 1.26
C ASP A 132 -15.98 -18.97 0.99
N ALA A 133 -16.51 -19.86 1.83
CA ALA A 133 -16.35 -21.29 1.64
C ALA A 133 -17.02 -21.79 0.33
N ILE A 134 -18.21 -21.27 0.00
CA ILE A 134 -18.85 -21.56 -1.29
C ILE A 134 -17.99 -21.04 -2.45
N GLY A 135 -17.47 -19.82 -2.33
CA GLY A 135 -16.57 -19.25 -3.35
C GLY A 135 -15.33 -20.11 -3.57
N TYR A 136 -14.73 -20.62 -2.50
CA TYR A 136 -13.60 -21.55 -2.58
C TYR A 136 -13.95 -22.85 -3.29
N LEU A 137 -15.10 -23.48 -2.97
CA LEU A 137 -15.56 -24.72 -3.62
C LEU A 137 -15.82 -24.53 -5.11
N ILE A 138 -16.38 -23.38 -5.51
CA ILE A 138 -16.58 -23.03 -6.92
C ILE A 138 -15.24 -22.88 -7.64
N ALA A 139 -14.28 -22.14 -7.04
CA ALA A 139 -12.96 -21.96 -7.62
C ALA A 139 -12.18 -23.28 -7.74
N ALA A 140 -12.39 -24.21 -6.80
CA ALA A 140 -11.83 -25.56 -6.83
C ALA A 140 -12.56 -26.53 -7.77
N ASN A 141 -13.59 -26.08 -8.51
CA ASN A 141 -14.47 -26.88 -9.37
C ASN A 141 -15.17 -28.06 -8.64
N ARG A 142 -15.43 -27.89 -7.33
CA ARG A 142 -16.09 -28.85 -6.43
C ARG A 142 -17.54 -28.46 -6.16
N SER A 143 -18.27 -28.12 -7.24
CA SER A 143 -19.64 -27.61 -7.16
C SER A 143 -20.62 -28.61 -6.50
N ASP A 144 -20.37 -29.90 -6.58
CA ASP A 144 -21.24 -30.93 -5.99
C ASP A 144 -21.25 -30.87 -4.45
N GLU A 145 -20.18 -30.39 -3.83
CA GLU A 145 -20.09 -30.25 -2.38
C GLU A 145 -20.85 -29.05 -1.82
N ILE A 146 -21.15 -28.06 -2.66
CA ILE A 146 -21.92 -26.87 -2.26
C ILE A 146 -23.30 -27.26 -1.74
N VAL A 147 -23.85 -28.35 -2.26
CA VAL A 147 -25.15 -28.88 -1.87
C VAL A 147 -25.24 -29.24 -0.39
N HIS A 148 -24.13 -29.67 0.20
CA HIS A 148 -24.05 -30.05 1.62
C HIS A 148 -23.84 -28.87 2.55
N PHE A 149 -23.55 -27.69 2.03
CA PHE A 149 -23.24 -26.49 2.82
C PHE A 149 -24.44 -25.93 3.61
N PHE A 150 -25.67 -26.17 3.13
CA PHE A 150 -26.91 -25.81 3.81
C PHE A 150 -27.78 -27.05 4.01
N PRO A 151 -27.41 -27.97 4.91
CA PRO A 151 -28.22 -29.15 5.18
C PRO A 151 -29.51 -28.70 5.87
N GLY A 152 -30.62 -28.82 5.17
CA GLY A 152 -31.95 -28.63 5.72
C GLY A 152 -32.38 -27.17 5.88
N TYR A 153 -32.42 -26.44 4.78
CA TYR A 153 -32.93 -25.06 4.76
C TYR A 153 -34.39 -24.95 5.29
N LYS A 154 -35.11 -26.07 5.41
CA LYS A 154 -36.44 -26.13 6.05
C LYS A 154 -36.40 -25.93 7.57
N ASN A 155 -35.27 -26.13 8.24
CA ASN A 155 -35.07 -25.95 9.68
C ASN A 155 -34.11 -24.80 10.03
N GLN A 156 -33.80 -23.92 9.09
CA GLN A 156 -32.97 -22.77 9.38
C GLN A 156 -33.75 -21.84 10.31
N LYS A 157 -33.53 -21.99 11.64
CA LYS A 157 -33.76 -20.90 12.57
C LYS A 157 -33.25 -19.66 11.91
N SER A 158 -34.11 -18.68 11.68
CA SER A 158 -33.76 -17.44 11.02
C SER A 158 -32.37 -17.00 11.47
N ILE A 159 -31.43 -16.92 10.54
CA ILE A 159 -30.20 -16.19 10.80
C ILE A 159 -30.73 -14.87 11.32
N GLY A 160 -30.38 -14.50 12.57
CA GLY A 160 -30.98 -13.37 13.26
C GLY A 160 -30.92 -12.09 12.42
N ASP A 161 -31.46 -11.03 12.90
CA ASP A 161 -31.62 -9.76 12.18
C ASP A 161 -30.42 -9.43 11.28
N LEU A 162 -30.65 -9.49 9.96
CA LEU A 162 -29.68 -9.18 8.93
C LEU A 162 -29.75 -7.71 8.50
N GLY A 163 -30.75 -6.97 8.98
CA GLY A 163 -30.92 -5.56 8.69
C GLY A 163 -30.79 -5.25 7.19
N GLU A 164 -29.84 -4.43 6.85
CA GLU A 164 -29.56 -3.99 5.46
C GLU A 164 -29.10 -5.12 4.52
N LEU A 165 -28.63 -6.24 5.04
CA LEU A 165 -28.21 -7.40 4.24
C LEU A 165 -29.37 -8.35 3.89
N GLN A 166 -30.55 -8.17 4.48
CA GLN A 166 -31.69 -9.08 4.36
C GLN A 166 -32.10 -9.32 2.91
N SER A 167 -32.22 -8.27 2.10
CA SER A 167 -32.65 -8.37 0.71
C SER A 167 -31.63 -9.13 -0.14
N ALA A 168 -30.35 -8.81 -0.02
CA ALA A 168 -29.29 -9.49 -0.75
C ALA A 168 -29.17 -10.97 -0.35
N TYR A 169 -29.34 -11.26 0.94
CA TYR A 169 -29.35 -12.64 1.44
C TYR A 169 -30.54 -13.45 0.91
N GLN A 170 -31.74 -12.85 0.82
CA GLN A 170 -32.91 -13.52 0.25
C GLN A 170 -32.68 -13.87 -1.24
N VAL A 171 -32.18 -12.92 -2.04
CA VAL A 171 -31.87 -13.18 -3.46
C VAL A 171 -30.81 -14.26 -3.59
N PHE A 172 -29.76 -14.23 -2.76
CA PHE A 172 -28.74 -15.26 -2.71
C PHE A 172 -29.33 -16.64 -2.40
N MET A 173 -30.13 -16.74 -1.36
CA MET A 173 -30.76 -18.02 -0.96
C MET A 173 -31.70 -18.55 -2.02
N GLN A 174 -32.49 -17.69 -2.66
CA GLN A 174 -33.38 -18.10 -3.75
C GLN A 174 -32.59 -18.65 -4.94
N SER A 175 -31.52 -17.96 -5.35
CA SER A 175 -30.67 -18.41 -6.45
C SER A 175 -29.89 -19.67 -6.09
N PHE A 176 -29.45 -19.80 -4.83
CA PHE A 176 -28.81 -21.02 -4.32
C PHE A 176 -29.72 -22.23 -4.38
N ILE A 177 -30.99 -22.09 -3.92
CA ILE A 177 -31.97 -23.16 -3.95
C ILE A 177 -32.24 -23.59 -5.39
N ALA A 178 -32.44 -22.62 -6.30
CA ALA A 178 -32.62 -22.90 -7.71
C ALA A 178 -31.41 -23.65 -8.30
N TYR A 179 -30.19 -23.20 -8.04
CA TYR A 179 -28.98 -23.85 -8.50
C TYR A 179 -28.80 -25.26 -7.91
N LYS A 180 -29.10 -25.43 -6.62
CA LYS A 180 -29.06 -26.74 -5.95
C LYS A 180 -29.95 -27.76 -6.62
N ASP A 181 -31.17 -27.40 -7.04
CA ASP A 181 -32.11 -28.30 -7.72
C ASP A 181 -31.59 -28.74 -9.09
N TYR A 182 -30.74 -27.94 -9.73
CA TYR A 182 -30.05 -28.32 -10.97
C TYR A 182 -28.91 -29.33 -10.74
N LEU A 183 -28.21 -29.27 -9.61
CA LEU A 183 -27.02 -30.10 -9.36
C LEU A 183 -27.35 -31.45 -8.71
N HIS A 184 -28.13 -31.48 -7.67
CA HIS A 184 -28.18 -32.64 -6.75
C HIS A 184 -29.36 -33.58 -6.94
N ASN A 185 -30.57 -33.09 -7.20
CA ASN A 185 -31.75 -33.97 -7.36
C ASN A 185 -31.92 -34.49 -8.75
N GLY A 186 -30.99 -34.16 -9.61
CA GLY A 186 -30.82 -34.81 -10.85
C GLY A 186 -32.00 -34.70 -11.81
N PHE A 187 -33.04 -33.83 -11.58
CA PHE A 187 -34.07 -33.68 -12.58
C PHE A 187 -33.48 -33.27 -13.92
N TYR A 188 -32.69 -32.23 -13.94
CA TYR A 188 -32.04 -31.76 -15.16
C TYR A 188 -30.96 -32.74 -15.67
N LEU A 189 -30.18 -33.35 -14.79
CA LEU A 189 -29.19 -34.35 -15.15
C LEU A 189 -29.89 -35.61 -15.67
N ARG A 190 -30.97 -36.10 -15.00
CA ARG A 190 -31.77 -37.21 -15.48
C ARG A 190 -32.40 -36.90 -16.84
N LYS A 191 -33.00 -35.70 -17.00
CA LYS A 191 -33.60 -35.29 -18.28
C LYS A 191 -32.53 -35.24 -19.38
N LYS A 192 -31.34 -34.71 -19.11
CA LYS A 192 -30.23 -34.73 -20.06
C LYS A 192 -29.83 -36.15 -20.47
N ASN A 193 -29.68 -37.05 -19.49
CA ASN A 193 -29.33 -38.45 -19.75
C ASN A 193 -30.40 -39.16 -20.57
N MET A 194 -31.70 -38.88 -20.29
CA MET A 194 -32.80 -39.41 -21.11
C MET A 194 -32.71 -38.90 -22.55
N LEU A 195 -32.58 -37.60 -22.75
CA LEU A 195 -32.45 -37.02 -24.08
C LEU A 195 -31.23 -37.53 -24.84
N GLN A 196 -30.11 -37.74 -24.17
CA GLN A 196 -28.91 -38.35 -24.76
C GLN A 196 -29.13 -39.83 -25.14
N THR A 197 -29.93 -40.53 -24.36
CA THR A 197 -30.30 -41.92 -24.70
C THR A 197 -31.23 -41.95 -25.89
N ASP A 198 -32.25 -41.07 -25.92
CA ASP A 198 -33.14 -40.91 -27.07
C ASP A 198 -32.36 -40.59 -28.36
N MET A 199 -31.42 -39.62 -28.26
CA MET A 199 -30.54 -39.27 -29.38
C MET A 199 -29.77 -40.49 -29.91
N ARG A 200 -29.20 -41.31 -29.02
CA ARG A 200 -28.49 -42.54 -29.42
C ARG A 200 -29.41 -43.52 -30.12
N ASN A 201 -30.64 -43.69 -29.63
CA ASN A 201 -31.64 -44.59 -30.27
C ASN A 201 -32.03 -44.10 -31.67
N ILE A 202 -32.25 -42.79 -31.84
CA ILE A 202 -32.56 -42.15 -33.11
C ILE A 202 -31.39 -42.28 -34.09
N GLN A 203 -30.14 -42.11 -33.62
CA GLN A 203 -28.93 -42.35 -34.43
C GLN A 203 -28.80 -43.80 -34.88
N ASN A 204 -29.11 -44.76 -34.00
CA ASN A 204 -29.13 -46.19 -34.37
C ASN A 204 -30.17 -46.45 -35.44
N LEU A 205 -31.39 -45.88 -35.32
CA LEU A 205 -32.41 -45.97 -36.35
C LEU A 205 -31.94 -45.37 -37.68
N HIS A 206 -31.25 -44.21 -37.65
CA HIS A 206 -30.65 -43.61 -38.84
C HIS A 206 -29.71 -44.60 -39.57
N ASN A 207 -28.84 -45.26 -38.80
CA ASN A 207 -27.92 -46.27 -39.37
C ASN A 207 -28.64 -47.43 -40.00
N ILE A 208 -29.73 -47.93 -39.36
CA ILE A 208 -30.55 -49.01 -39.89
C ILE A 208 -31.25 -48.59 -41.21
N LEU A 209 -31.86 -47.39 -41.22
CA LEU A 209 -32.51 -46.84 -42.41
C LEU A 209 -31.51 -46.62 -43.55
N THR A 210 -30.34 -46.14 -43.26
CA THR A 210 -29.26 -45.91 -44.25
C THR A 210 -28.76 -47.24 -44.80
N TYR A 211 -28.61 -48.26 -43.96
CA TYR A 211 -28.28 -49.63 -44.42
C TYR A 211 -29.39 -50.23 -45.26
N GLN A 212 -30.65 -50.11 -44.85
CA GLN A 212 -31.83 -50.54 -45.60
C GLN A 212 -31.91 -49.87 -46.99
N LYS A 213 -31.64 -48.54 -47.06
CA LYS A 213 -31.51 -47.77 -48.30
C LYS A 213 -30.43 -48.36 -49.22
N LYS A 214 -29.27 -48.71 -48.70
CA LYS A 214 -28.15 -49.30 -49.43
C LYS A 214 -28.59 -50.65 -50.07
N LEU A 215 -29.21 -51.55 -49.29
CA LEU A 215 -29.71 -52.85 -49.80
C LEU A 215 -30.79 -52.64 -50.84
N MET A 216 -31.69 -51.66 -50.64
CA MET A 216 -32.75 -51.38 -51.65
C MET A 216 -32.16 -50.87 -52.96
N VAL A 217 -31.15 -50.00 -52.94
CA VAL A 217 -30.48 -49.52 -54.14
C VAL A 217 -29.77 -50.69 -54.89
N GLU A 218 -29.17 -51.60 -54.15
CA GLU A 218 -28.52 -52.77 -54.70
C GLU A 218 -29.56 -53.70 -55.35
N ASP A 219 -30.71 -54.00 -54.70
CA ASP A 219 -31.80 -54.82 -55.21
C ASP A 219 -32.44 -54.21 -56.48
N ILE A 220 -32.64 -52.87 -56.50
CA ILE A 220 -33.10 -52.16 -57.70
C ILE A 220 -32.09 -52.31 -58.84
N SER A 221 -30.79 -52.23 -58.57
CA SER A 221 -29.74 -52.41 -59.57
C SER A 221 -29.75 -53.81 -60.17
N LEU A 222 -29.89 -54.83 -59.30
CA LEU A 222 -30.01 -56.24 -59.77
C LEU A 222 -31.29 -56.48 -60.59
N SER A 223 -32.44 -55.95 -60.13
CA SER A 223 -33.69 -56.02 -60.83
C SER A 223 -33.65 -55.29 -62.17
N LYS A 224 -32.95 -54.20 -62.31
CA LYS A 224 -32.72 -53.49 -63.56
C LYS A 224 -31.93 -54.37 -64.55
N LYS A 225 -30.82 -54.99 -64.08
CA LYS A 225 -30.06 -55.94 -64.93
C LYS A 225 -30.91 -57.12 -65.42
N THR A 226 -31.78 -57.68 -64.52
CA THR A 226 -32.70 -58.73 -64.87
C THR A 226 -33.71 -58.28 -65.95
N LEU A 227 -34.24 -57.06 -65.82
CA LEU A 227 -35.16 -56.48 -66.79
C LEU A 227 -34.45 -56.27 -68.16
N ASP A 228 -33.18 -55.81 -68.16
CA ASP A 228 -32.42 -55.62 -69.40
C ASP A 228 -32.23 -56.96 -70.15
N VAL A 229 -31.92 -58.03 -69.39
CA VAL A 229 -31.86 -59.40 -69.97
C VAL A 229 -33.22 -59.85 -70.51
N ASN A 230 -34.29 -59.69 -69.73
CA ASN A 230 -35.66 -60.06 -70.14
C ASN A 230 -36.10 -59.21 -71.33
N LYS A 231 -35.71 -57.99 -71.48
CA LYS A 231 -35.96 -57.17 -72.67
C LYS A 231 -35.31 -57.78 -73.90
N SER A 232 -34.04 -58.17 -73.82
CA SER A 232 -33.33 -58.83 -74.91
C SER A 232 -34.02 -60.17 -75.31
N LEU A 233 -34.49 -60.98 -74.32
CA LEU A 233 -35.18 -62.18 -74.55
C LEU A 233 -36.57 -61.96 -75.16
N SER A 234 -37.28 -60.89 -74.78
CA SER A 234 -38.56 -60.50 -75.37
C SER A 234 -38.41 -60.03 -76.82
N ASP A 235 -37.35 -59.25 -77.10
CA ASP A 235 -37.06 -58.83 -78.48
C ASP A 235 -36.70 -60.00 -79.39
N GLN A 236 -36.11 -61.05 -78.81
CA GLN A 236 -35.87 -62.36 -79.52
C GLN A 236 -37.09 -63.28 -79.53
N LYS A 237 -38.22 -62.82 -78.97
CA LYS A 237 -39.47 -63.61 -78.89
C LYS A 237 -39.36 -64.89 -78.03
N VAL A 238 -38.41 -65.00 -77.13
CA VAL A 238 -38.18 -66.12 -76.23
C VAL A 238 -39.14 -66.06 -75.02
N ILE A 239 -39.51 -64.90 -74.60
CA ILE A 239 -40.49 -64.65 -73.51
C ILE A 239 -41.68 -63.85 -74.03
N SER A 240 -42.84 -63.98 -73.35
CA SER A 240 -44.03 -63.21 -73.71
C SER A 240 -43.95 -61.75 -73.39
N ALA A 241 -44.64 -60.87 -74.13
CA ALA A 241 -44.75 -59.46 -73.82
C ALA A 241 -45.45 -59.23 -72.48
N LEU A 242 -46.22 -60.17 -72.00
CA LEU A 242 -46.86 -60.14 -70.68
C LEU A 242 -45.83 -60.36 -69.59
N ASP A 243 -44.92 -61.31 -69.70
CA ASP A 243 -43.85 -61.58 -68.71
C ASP A 243 -42.91 -60.39 -68.57
N PHE A 244 -42.53 -59.80 -69.69
CA PHE A 244 -41.73 -58.59 -69.69
C PHE A 244 -42.43 -57.43 -68.96
N ARG A 245 -43.76 -57.25 -69.19
CA ARG A 245 -44.53 -56.20 -68.47
C ARG A 245 -44.63 -56.48 -66.96
N ILE A 246 -44.74 -57.73 -66.55
CA ILE A 246 -44.77 -58.15 -65.16
C ILE A 246 -43.46 -57.82 -64.50
N GLU A 247 -42.32 -58.15 -65.12
CA GLU A 247 -40.98 -57.79 -64.55
C GLU A 247 -40.71 -56.28 -64.50
N LYS A 248 -41.17 -55.53 -65.53
CA LYS A 248 -41.14 -54.09 -65.51
C LYS A 248 -41.96 -53.48 -64.35
N SER A 249 -43.17 -54.05 -64.13
CA SER A 249 -44.03 -53.63 -63.02
C SER A 249 -43.37 -53.89 -61.65
N LYS A 250 -42.70 -55.04 -61.48
CA LYS A 250 -41.93 -55.37 -60.26
C LYS A 250 -40.80 -54.38 -60.01
N LEU A 251 -40.05 -53.98 -61.07
CA LEU A 251 -38.98 -52.97 -60.91
C LEU A 251 -39.59 -51.64 -60.51
N ILE A 252 -40.68 -51.19 -61.13
CA ILE A 252 -41.37 -49.94 -60.78
C ILE A 252 -41.81 -49.97 -59.31
N ALA A 253 -42.42 -51.08 -58.85
CA ALA A 253 -42.84 -51.25 -57.47
C ALA A 253 -41.66 -51.14 -56.48
N LYS A 254 -40.47 -51.72 -56.79
CA LYS A 254 -39.27 -51.58 -56.01
C LYS A 254 -38.74 -50.13 -55.99
N GLN A 255 -38.78 -49.47 -57.15
CA GLN A 255 -38.34 -48.06 -57.26
C GLN A 255 -39.25 -47.14 -56.45
N LEU A 256 -40.55 -47.41 -56.32
CA LEU A 256 -41.48 -46.60 -55.47
C LEU A 256 -41.19 -46.69 -53.97
N SER A 257 -40.51 -47.74 -53.49
CA SER A 257 -40.19 -47.88 -52.09
C SER A 257 -38.97 -47.06 -51.70
N LEU A 258 -38.09 -46.65 -52.63
CA LEU A 258 -36.91 -45.88 -52.38
C LEU A 258 -37.21 -44.41 -51.83
N PRO A 259 -38.18 -43.68 -52.46
CA PRO A 259 -38.63 -42.39 -51.90
C PRO A 259 -39.18 -42.49 -50.48
N GLN A 260 -39.86 -43.64 -50.17
CA GLN A 260 -40.39 -43.85 -48.82
C GLN A 260 -39.31 -44.02 -47.76
N ILE A 261 -38.23 -44.77 -48.07
CA ILE A 261 -37.06 -44.87 -47.17
C ILE A 261 -36.37 -43.52 -47.02
N ASN A 262 -36.21 -42.78 -48.13
CA ASN A 262 -35.65 -41.40 -48.05
C ASN A 262 -36.50 -40.48 -47.18
N ALA A 263 -37.82 -40.50 -47.27
CA ALA A 263 -38.73 -39.77 -46.45
C ALA A 263 -38.56 -40.13 -44.94
N SER A 264 -38.36 -41.43 -44.64
CA SER A 264 -38.11 -41.93 -43.29
C SER A 264 -36.76 -41.44 -42.77
N ILE A 265 -35.72 -41.39 -43.59
CA ILE A 265 -34.41 -40.86 -43.24
C ILE A 265 -34.54 -39.35 -42.91
N VAL A 266 -35.20 -38.58 -43.79
CA VAL A 266 -35.39 -37.08 -43.53
C VAL A 266 -36.23 -36.86 -42.28
N SER A 267 -37.23 -37.68 -42.01
CA SER A 267 -38.02 -37.59 -40.76
C SER A 267 -37.16 -37.88 -39.52
N ASN A 268 -36.29 -38.91 -39.61
CA ASN A 268 -35.36 -39.23 -38.53
C ASN A 268 -34.31 -38.10 -38.30
N GLU A 269 -33.79 -37.51 -39.35
CA GLU A 269 -32.87 -36.36 -39.26
C GLU A 269 -33.55 -35.16 -38.61
N ARG A 270 -34.81 -34.90 -38.90
CA ARG A 270 -35.59 -33.84 -38.24
C ARG A 270 -35.73 -34.13 -36.75
N GLU A 271 -36.04 -35.35 -36.37
CA GLU A 271 -36.17 -35.75 -34.97
C GLU A 271 -34.84 -35.64 -34.23
N GLN A 272 -33.70 -35.99 -34.86
CA GLN A 272 -32.37 -35.75 -34.30
C GLN A 272 -32.14 -34.28 -34.03
N ASN A 273 -32.43 -33.38 -34.97
CA ASN A 273 -32.28 -31.95 -34.83
C ASN A 273 -33.17 -31.39 -33.70
N GLU A 274 -34.39 -31.87 -33.54
CA GLU A 274 -35.28 -31.47 -32.44
C GLU A 274 -34.72 -31.91 -31.10
N LYS A 275 -34.23 -33.14 -30.96
CA LYS A 275 -33.60 -33.60 -29.71
C LYS A 275 -32.31 -32.86 -29.38
N GLN A 276 -31.51 -32.53 -30.38
CA GLN A 276 -30.29 -31.73 -30.20
C GLN A 276 -30.63 -30.33 -29.73
N LYS A 277 -31.68 -29.70 -30.25
CA LYS A 277 -32.19 -28.43 -29.78
C LYS A 277 -32.65 -28.48 -28.33
N GLU A 278 -33.43 -29.52 -27.95
CA GLU A 278 -33.87 -29.72 -26.56
C GLU A 278 -32.69 -29.86 -25.60
N ILE A 279 -31.62 -30.57 -25.99
CA ILE A 279 -30.39 -30.70 -25.20
C ILE A 279 -29.69 -29.34 -25.03
N ALA A 280 -29.55 -28.58 -26.13
CA ALA A 280 -28.91 -27.28 -26.12
C ALA A 280 -29.69 -26.25 -25.25
N GLU A 281 -31.02 -26.27 -25.32
CA GLU A 281 -31.88 -25.42 -24.47
C GLU A 281 -31.73 -25.77 -22.98
N LEU A 282 -31.66 -27.08 -22.66
CA LEU A 282 -31.44 -27.55 -21.30
C LEU A 282 -30.06 -27.11 -20.75
N GLU A 283 -29.00 -27.26 -21.55
CA GLU A 283 -27.66 -26.84 -21.21
C GLU A 283 -27.56 -25.31 -21.01
N ASN A 284 -28.25 -24.54 -21.84
CA ASN A 284 -28.36 -23.10 -21.69
C ASN A 284 -29.08 -22.71 -20.38
N GLN A 285 -30.18 -23.38 -20.04
CA GLN A 285 -30.90 -23.17 -18.78
C GLN A 285 -30.01 -23.45 -17.57
N ILE A 286 -29.23 -24.56 -17.60
CA ILE A 286 -28.25 -24.87 -16.52
C ILE A 286 -27.22 -23.74 -16.38
N THR A 287 -26.70 -23.27 -17.51
CA THR A 287 -25.71 -22.18 -17.54
C THR A 287 -26.28 -20.89 -16.99
N ILE A 288 -27.50 -20.51 -17.37
CA ILE A 288 -28.19 -19.32 -16.85
C ILE A 288 -28.34 -19.41 -15.34
N GLN A 289 -28.82 -20.54 -14.80
CA GLN A 289 -28.99 -20.69 -13.35
C GLN A 289 -27.66 -20.63 -12.59
N LYS A 290 -26.61 -21.26 -13.12
CA LYS A 290 -25.28 -21.17 -12.58
C LYS A 290 -24.81 -19.70 -12.51
N ASN A 291 -24.95 -18.96 -13.60
CA ASN A 291 -24.52 -17.55 -13.67
C ASN A 291 -25.35 -16.66 -12.73
N THR A 292 -26.67 -16.89 -12.63
CA THR A 292 -27.54 -16.18 -11.69
C THR A 292 -27.09 -16.41 -10.24
N PHE A 293 -26.78 -17.66 -9.90
CA PHE A 293 -26.24 -18.00 -8.58
C PHE A 293 -24.88 -17.33 -8.30
N LEU A 294 -23.95 -17.38 -9.27
CA LEU A 294 -22.62 -16.73 -9.12
C LEU A 294 -22.77 -15.21 -8.94
N GLN A 295 -23.67 -14.58 -9.67
CA GLN A 295 -23.96 -13.16 -9.54
C GLN A 295 -24.55 -12.83 -8.17
N ALA A 296 -25.50 -13.61 -7.68
CA ALA A 296 -26.08 -13.43 -6.35
C ALA A 296 -25.06 -13.66 -5.24
N LEU A 297 -24.17 -14.65 -5.38
CA LEU A 297 -23.06 -14.90 -4.47
C LEU A 297 -22.10 -13.70 -4.42
N GLN A 298 -21.73 -13.14 -5.57
CA GLN A 298 -20.86 -11.97 -5.62
C GLN A 298 -21.55 -10.74 -5.01
N THR A 299 -22.84 -10.57 -5.24
CA THR A 299 -23.62 -9.46 -4.66
C THR A 299 -23.64 -9.55 -3.14
N ILE A 300 -23.97 -10.70 -2.56
CA ILE A 300 -23.99 -10.83 -1.09
C ILE A 300 -22.59 -10.66 -0.48
N LYS A 301 -21.53 -11.17 -1.11
CA LYS A 301 -20.15 -10.95 -0.67
C LYS A 301 -19.80 -9.46 -0.66
N SER A 302 -20.13 -8.73 -1.70
CA SER A 302 -19.90 -7.29 -1.79
C SER A 302 -20.68 -6.51 -0.72
N GLN A 303 -21.91 -6.90 -0.44
CA GLN A 303 -22.73 -6.28 0.60
C GLN A 303 -22.18 -6.56 2.01
N VAL A 304 -21.72 -7.79 2.27
CA VAL A 304 -21.05 -8.14 3.53
C VAL A 304 -19.77 -7.32 3.71
N GLN A 305 -18.93 -7.22 2.68
CA GLN A 305 -17.71 -6.40 2.71
C GLN A 305 -18.02 -4.91 2.96
N ALA A 306 -19.06 -4.38 2.31
CA ALA A 306 -19.51 -3.00 2.51
C ALA A 306 -19.98 -2.78 3.95
N TRP A 307 -20.73 -3.72 4.51
CA TRP A 307 -21.16 -3.70 5.90
C TRP A 307 -19.96 -3.77 6.87
N GLU A 308 -19.05 -4.72 6.66
CA GLU A 308 -17.82 -4.82 7.47
C GLU A 308 -16.98 -3.55 7.38
N TYR A 309 -16.80 -3.00 6.19
CA TYR A 309 -16.10 -1.73 6.01
C TYR A 309 -16.75 -0.61 6.82
N LYS A 310 -18.08 -0.54 6.86
CA LYS A 310 -18.82 0.54 7.51
C LYS A 310 -18.83 0.42 9.03
N TYR A 311 -19.05 -0.79 9.57
CA TYR A 311 -19.34 -1.02 10.98
C TYR A 311 -18.26 -1.75 11.75
N ALA A 312 -17.40 -2.52 11.11
CA ALA A 312 -16.30 -3.20 11.78
C ALA A 312 -15.04 -2.36 11.80
N LEU A 313 -14.51 -2.10 12.98
CA LEU A 313 -13.23 -1.43 13.19
C LEU A 313 -12.14 -2.49 13.15
N LYS A 314 -11.33 -2.51 12.08
CA LYS A 314 -10.26 -3.50 11.88
C LYS A 314 -8.90 -2.82 11.89
N ALA A 315 -7.88 -3.53 12.36
CA ALA A 315 -6.49 -3.06 12.34
C ALA A 315 -5.96 -2.96 10.90
N PRO A 316 -5.52 -1.79 10.43
CA PRO A 316 -5.00 -1.65 9.07
C PRO A 316 -3.64 -2.31 8.86
N VAL A 317 -2.87 -2.52 9.93
CA VAL A 317 -1.54 -3.13 9.95
C VAL A 317 -1.36 -3.92 11.24
N SER A 318 -0.42 -4.88 11.25
CA SER A 318 -0.01 -5.56 12.48
C SER A 318 0.81 -4.62 13.36
N GLY A 319 0.50 -4.56 14.65
CA GLY A 319 1.18 -3.65 15.56
C GLY A 319 0.58 -3.64 16.97
N THR A 320 0.85 -2.60 17.72
CA THR A 320 0.30 -2.38 19.06
C THR A 320 -0.80 -1.31 18.99
N VAL A 321 -1.98 -1.63 19.54
CA VAL A 321 -3.13 -0.71 19.60
C VAL A 321 -2.94 0.29 20.73
N SER A 322 -3.22 1.56 20.48
CA SER A 322 -3.44 2.56 21.53
C SER A 322 -4.74 3.32 21.31
N PHE A 323 -5.42 3.63 22.38
CA PHE A 323 -6.70 4.34 22.34
C PHE A 323 -6.45 5.85 22.28
N THR A 324 -7.31 6.56 21.57
CA THR A 324 -7.20 8.03 21.48
C THR A 324 -7.67 8.71 22.76
N GLY A 325 -8.47 8.03 23.57
CA GLY A 325 -9.03 8.51 24.82
C GLY A 325 -9.70 7.38 25.60
N PHE A 326 -10.47 7.72 26.63
CA PHE A 326 -11.25 6.75 27.38
C PHE A 326 -12.46 6.32 26.55
N LEU A 327 -12.34 5.19 25.85
CA LEU A 327 -13.44 4.60 25.07
C LEU A 327 -14.28 3.70 25.98
N GLN A 328 -15.61 3.83 25.88
CA GLN A 328 -16.58 3.02 26.60
C GLN A 328 -17.57 2.37 25.63
N GLU A 329 -18.00 1.16 25.94
CA GLU A 329 -19.09 0.52 25.19
C GLU A 329 -20.38 1.35 25.36
N ASN A 330 -21.21 1.40 24.33
CA ASN A 330 -22.41 2.23 24.18
C ASN A 330 -22.15 3.75 24.08
N GLN A 331 -20.92 4.20 23.96
CA GLN A 331 -20.59 5.60 23.70
C GLN A 331 -20.96 5.99 22.26
N GLU A 332 -21.58 7.17 22.10
CA GLU A 332 -21.90 7.72 20.78
C GLU A 332 -20.63 8.14 20.05
N MET A 333 -20.53 7.73 18.78
CA MET A 333 -19.43 8.02 17.86
C MET A 333 -19.96 8.76 16.65
N LYS A 334 -19.16 9.70 16.14
CA LYS A 334 -19.42 10.41 14.88
C LYS A 334 -18.52 9.88 13.77
N ALA A 335 -19.02 9.88 12.56
CA ALA A 335 -18.22 9.59 11.39
C ALA A 335 -16.98 10.49 11.33
N GLY A 336 -15.80 9.89 11.06
CA GLY A 336 -14.52 10.58 11.09
C GLY A 336 -13.87 10.70 12.47
N GLN A 337 -14.55 10.29 13.55
CA GLN A 337 -13.97 10.30 14.89
C GLN A 337 -12.87 9.25 14.99
N LEU A 338 -11.69 9.67 15.43
CA LEU A 338 -10.53 8.82 15.66
C LEU A 338 -10.70 8.04 16.96
N LEU A 339 -10.54 6.71 16.89
CA LEU A 339 -10.74 5.80 18.02
C LEU A 339 -9.45 5.12 18.46
N PHE A 340 -8.70 4.57 17.50
CA PHE A 340 -7.48 3.83 17.78
C PHE A 340 -6.34 4.30 16.91
N TYR A 341 -5.13 4.16 17.43
CA TYR A 341 -3.89 4.12 16.67
C TYR A 341 -3.34 2.70 16.68
N VAL A 342 -2.87 2.20 15.55
CA VAL A 342 -2.12 0.96 15.48
C VAL A 342 -0.68 1.30 15.14
N GLN A 343 0.23 1.10 16.10
CA GLN A 343 1.67 1.35 15.96
C GLN A 343 2.35 0.10 15.44
N PRO A 344 2.91 0.08 14.22
CA PRO A 344 3.64 -1.07 13.71
C PRO A 344 4.85 -1.44 14.57
N GLY A 345 5.05 -2.74 14.82
CA GLY A 345 6.10 -3.23 15.72
C GLY A 345 7.54 -3.05 15.19
N ASN A 346 7.72 -3.09 13.88
CA ASN A 346 9.02 -2.88 13.21
C ASN A 346 9.15 -1.45 12.71
N THR A 347 9.51 -0.53 13.60
CA THR A 347 9.68 0.87 13.23
C THR A 347 11.18 1.14 13.04
N SER A 348 11.62 1.28 11.81
CA SER A 348 12.87 1.95 11.51
C SER A 348 12.69 3.44 11.78
N TYR A 349 13.64 4.05 12.45
CA TYR A 349 13.58 5.46 12.80
C TYR A 349 14.45 6.27 11.84
N PHE A 350 14.00 7.44 11.53
CA PHE A 350 14.80 8.46 10.88
C PHE A 350 14.53 9.82 11.52
N VAL A 351 15.45 10.72 11.34
CA VAL A 351 15.27 12.08 11.82
C VAL A 351 15.11 13.00 10.63
N GLU A 352 14.03 13.74 10.61
CA GLU A 352 13.81 14.83 9.67
C GLU A 352 14.48 16.09 10.26
N MET A 353 15.39 16.68 9.52
CA MET A 353 16.20 17.81 9.96
C MET A 353 15.96 18.98 9.01
N LEU A 354 15.68 20.15 9.57
CA LEU A 354 15.56 21.41 8.86
C LEU A 354 16.86 22.19 8.99
N ILE A 355 17.61 22.27 7.89
CA ILE A 355 18.89 22.97 7.82
C ILE A 355 18.63 24.41 7.39
N PRO A 356 19.01 25.41 8.17
CA PRO A 356 18.84 26.82 7.80
C PRO A 356 19.69 27.15 6.56
N GLN A 357 19.27 28.14 5.78
CA GLN A 357 20.00 28.58 4.57
C GLN A 357 21.41 29.08 4.92
N TYR A 358 21.55 29.65 6.10
CA TYR A 358 22.86 30.12 6.61
C TYR A 358 23.82 28.94 6.78
N ASN A 359 24.98 29.01 6.13
CA ASN A 359 26.03 27.96 6.08
C ASN A 359 25.60 26.63 5.40
N PHE A 360 24.47 26.58 4.68
CA PHE A 360 24.01 25.38 3.97
C PHE A 360 25.08 24.83 2.99
N GLY A 361 25.86 25.72 2.34
CA GLY A 361 26.91 25.28 1.39
C GLY A 361 28.01 24.39 2.00
N LYS A 362 28.12 24.34 3.36
CA LYS A 362 29.05 23.45 4.06
C LYS A 362 28.48 22.08 4.34
N VAL A 363 27.17 21.90 4.18
CA VAL A 363 26.45 20.64 4.49
C VAL A 363 26.47 19.73 3.28
N LYS A 364 26.93 18.49 3.48
CA LYS A 364 27.02 17.46 2.46
C LYS A 364 26.36 16.17 2.96
N GLN A 365 25.84 15.38 2.01
CA GLN A 365 25.39 14.02 2.29
C GLN A 365 26.53 13.20 2.89
N GLY A 366 26.21 12.33 3.84
CA GLY A 366 27.18 11.46 4.50
C GLY A 366 27.84 12.05 5.75
N GLN A 367 27.66 13.35 6.05
CA GLN A 367 28.20 13.97 7.25
C GLN A 367 27.56 13.43 8.53
N LYS A 368 28.36 13.42 9.61
CA LYS A 368 27.94 12.99 10.94
C LYS A 368 27.10 14.09 11.59
N VAL A 369 26.02 13.69 12.25
CA VAL A 369 25.11 14.58 12.99
C VAL A 369 25.00 14.10 14.42
N LEU A 370 25.15 15.01 15.37
CA LEU A 370 24.90 14.77 16.78
C LEU A 370 23.52 15.30 17.14
N LEU A 371 22.63 14.39 17.52
CA LEU A 371 21.24 14.70 17.85
C LEU A 371 21.07 14.79 19.37
N LYS A 372 20.73 15.96 19.86
CA LYS A 372 20.47 16.26 21.26
C LYS A 372 18.96 16.39 21.45
N PHE A 373 18.32 15.35 21.95
CA PHE A 373 16.86 15.34 22.13
C PHE A 373 16.47 16.18 23.33
N GLN A 374 15.51 17.10 23.16
CA GLN A 374 15.07 18.01 24.22
C GLN A 374 14.45 17.28 25.43
N ALA A 375 13.79 16.15 25.20
CA ALA A 375 13.19 15.34 26.27
C ALA A 375 14.21 14.56 27.10
N TYR A 376 15.48 14.50 26.66
CA TYR A 376 16.56 13.76 27.33
C TYR A 376 17.77 14.69 27.50
N PRO A 377 18.04 15.25 28.71
CA PRO A 377 19.18 16.11 28.93
C PRO A 377 20.48 15.46 28.44
N PHE A 378 21.15 16.11 27.48
CA PHE A 378 22.29 15.50 26.76
C PHE A 378 23.52 15.32 27.64
N GLU A 379 23.64 16.10 28.73
CA GLU A 379 24.69 15.97 29.74
C GLU A 379 24.60 14.61 30.46
N GLN A 380 23.39 14.11 30.67
CA GLN A 380 23.14 12.83 31.38
C GLN A 380 23.01 11.66 30.44
N TYR A 381 22.38 11.85 29.26
CA TYR A 381 22.07 10.79 28.35
C TYR A 381 23.07 10.66 27.20
N GLY A 382 23.74 11.77 26.83
CA GLY A 382 24.59 11.85 25.64
C GLY A 382 23.81 12.04 24.36
N PRO A 383 24.44 12.57 23.29
CA PRO A 383 23.83 12.71 21.98
C PRO A 383 23.69 11.36 21.27
N VAL A 384 22.67 11.25 20.39
CA VAL A 384 22.54 10.15 19.44
C VAL A 384 23.30 10.51 18.16
N VAL A 385 24.05 9.57 17.61
CA VAL A 385 24.83 9.76 16.39
C VAL A 385 24.01 9.34 15.19
N GLY A 386 23.84 10.27 14.25
CA GLY A 386 23.23 10.03 12.95
C GLY A 386 24.18 10.35 11.80
N LYS A 387 23.75 10.07 10.59
CA LYS A 387 24.42 10.38 9.33
C LYS A 387 23.42 10.98 8.36
N ILE A 388 23.78 12.05 7.64
CA ILE A 388 22.93 12.64 6.60
C ILE A 388 22.82 11.65 5.46
N GLY A 389 21.61 11.06 5.26
CA GLY A 389 21.31 10.14 4.19
C GLY A 389 20.94 10.85 2.91
N TYR A 390 20.04 11.84 3.01
CA TYR A 390 19.53 12.56 1.83
C TYR A 390 19.17 14.01 2.21
N ILE A 391 19.42 14.93 1.28
CA ILE A 391 19.05 16.35 1.40
C ILE A 391 18.11 16.67 0.24
N LYS A 392 16.91 17.20 0.52
CA LYS A 392 15.97 17.65 -0.51
C LYS A 392 16.55 18.86 -1.26
N THR A 393 16.43 18.85 -2.57
CA THR A 393 16.89 19.95 -3.45
C THR A 393 15.94 21.14 -3.43
N THR A 394 14.66 20.92 -3.10
CA THR A 394 13.65 21.98 -3.02
C THR A 394 13.68 22.61 -1.65
N PRO A 395 13.92 23.93 -1.54
CA PRO A 395 13.88 24.63 -0.26
C PRO A 395 12.44 24.75 0.27
N THR A 396 12.31 24.86 1.57
CA THR A 396 11.11 25.32 2.27
C THR A 396 11.31 26.77 2.71
N ASP A 397 10.26 27.42 3.21
CA ASP A 397 10.33 28.81 3.70
C ASP A 397 11.41 29.02 4.77
N SER A 398 11.75 27.98 5.52
CA SER A 398 12.69 28.05 6.65
C SER A 398 14.05 27.39 6.38
N GLY A 399 14.29 26.80 5.21
CA GLY A 399 15.55 26.12 4.89
C GLY A 399 15.39 24.85 4.05
N TYR A 400 16.35 23.95 4.13
CA TYR A 400 16.37 22.69 3.40
C TYR A 400 16.07 21.50 4.30
N LEU A 401 15.20 20.61 3.87
CA LEU A 401 14.89 19.39 4.59
C LEU A 401 15.92 18.30 4.27
N ALA A 402 16.44 17.67 5.31
CA ALA A 402 17.32 16.51 5.20
C ALA A 402 16.81 15.35 6.03
N ARG A 403 17.09 14.14 5.56
CA ARG A 403 16.84 12.90 6.28
C ARG A 403 18.14 12.42 6.90
N VAL A 404 18.15 12.25 8.22
CA VAL A 404 19.26 11.69 8.98
C VAL A 404 18.93 10.23 9.33
N GLU A 405 19.82 9.34 8.96
CA GLU A 405 19.74 7.92 9.28
C GLU A 405 20.39 7.67 10.64
N LEU A 406 19.84 6.73 11.40
CA LEU A 406 20.32 6.35 12.73
C LEU A 406 20.88 4.91 12.67
N PRO A 407 22.18 4.72 12.40
CA PRO A 407 22.77 3.38 12.23
C PRO A 407 22.62 2.48 13.46
N HIS A 408 22.62 3.08 14.65
CA HIS A 408 22.49 2.40 15.93
C HIS A 408 21.15 2.63 16.61
N ALA A 409 20.08 2.88 15.82
CA ALA A 409 18.76 3.26 16.32
C ALA A 409 18.85 4.44 17.32
N LEU A 410 18.18 4.36 18.46
CA LEU A 410 18.18 5.41 19.48
C LEU A 410 19.20 5.14 20.62
N LEU A 411 20.36 4.59 20.26
CA LEU A 411 21.46 4.39 21.22
C LEU A 411 22.32 5.66 21.27
N THR A 412 22.52 6.19 22.48
CA THR A 412 23.35 7.39 22.70
C THR A 412 24.84 7.03 22.77
N ASN A 413 25.72 8.03 22.66
CA ASN A 413 27.16 7.86 22.85
C ASN A 413 27.54 7.30 24.24
N TYR A 414 26.67 7.48 25.23
CA TYR A 414 26.90 6.95 26.60
C TYR A 414 26.32 5.55 26.79
N GLY A 415 25.91 4.86 25.70
CA GLY A 415 25.36 3.50 25.74
C GLY A 415 23.92 3.41 26.27
N LYS A 416 23.23 4.53 26.47
CA LYS A 416 21.84 4.54 26.92
C LYS A 416 20.89 4.45 25.74
N ARG A 417 19.87 3.57 25.83
CA ARG A 417 18.81 3.43 24.81
C ARG A 417 17.66 4.38 25.16
N LEU A 418 17.33 5.29 24.27
CA LEU A 418 16.20 6.19 24.41
C LEU A 418 14.91 5.48 23.98
N GLN A 419 13.80 5.77 24.68
CA GLN A 419 12.48 5.28 24.26
C GLN A 419 11.97 6.11 23.08
N TYR A 420 11.51 5.44 22.06
CA TYR A 420 10.90 6.09 20.92
C TYR A 420 9.56 6.72 21.31
N ARG A 421 9.40 7.98 20.95
CA ARG A 421 8.10 8.67 20.88
C ARG A 421 8.08 9.48 19.59
N SER A 422 7.01 9.32 18.81
CA SER A 422 6.86 10.07 17.56
C SER A 422 6.85 11.56 17.82
N GLY A 423 7.56 12.32 17.00
CA GLY A 423 7.59 13.77 17.10
C GLY A 423 8.57 14.36 18.12
N LEU A 424 9.45 13.57 18.75
CA LEU A 424 10.50 14.09 19.62
C LEU A 424 11.37 15.11 18.88
N LEU A 425 11.47 16.30 19.46
CA LEU A 425 12.32 17.36 18.94
C LEU A 425 13.75 17.21 19.43
N ALA A 426 14.69 17.51 18.55
CA ALA A 426 16.12 17.51 18.84
C ALA A 426 16.81 18.72 18.21
N GLN A 427 17.87 19.17 18.83
CA GLN A 427 18.88 20.01 18.20
C GLN A 427 19.86 19.09 17.48
N ALA A 428 20.11 19.36 16.22
CA ALA A 428 21.06 18.62 15.38
C ALA A 428 22.30 19.47 15.14
N ASP A 429 23.44 18.97 15.59
CA ASP A 429 24.74 19.57 15.36
C ASP A 429 25.43 18.81 14.22
N ILE A 430 25.42 19.39 13.02
CA ILE A 430 26.04 18.81 11.81
C ILE A 430 27.52 19.08 11.87
N ILE A 431 28.34 18.03 11.92
CA ILE A 431 29.81 18.15 11.85
C ILE A 431 30.17 18.28 10.38
N THR A 432 30.64 19.49 9.99
CA THR A 432 30.99 19.77 8.61
C THR A 432 32.47 19.42 8.33
N GLU A 433 33.33 20.37 8.13
CA GLU A 433 34.76 20.15 7.90
C GLU A 433 35.56 20.54 9.14
N ASP A 434 36.62 19.76 9.42
CA ASP A 434 37.56 20.15 10.48
C ASP A 434 38.35 21.39 10.04
N MET A 435 38.12 22.49 10.73
CA MET A 435 38.91 23.69 10.49
C MET A 435 40.06 23.84 11.50
N ARG A 436 41.25 24.17 11.00
CA ARG A 436 42.38 24.53 11.85
C ARG A 436 42.07 25.84 12.60
N LEU A 437 42.44 25.92 13.84
CA LEU A 437 42.15 27.06 14.72
C LEU A 437 42.67 28.39 14.12
N LEU A 438 43.86 28.37 13.50
CA LEU A 438 44.45 29.48 12.77
C LEU A 438 43.57 29.99 11.61
N LYS A 439 43.00 29.06 10.82
CA LYS A 439 42.12 29.38 9.68
C LYS A 439 40.82 30.02 10.13
N ARG A 440 40.28 29.58 11.29
CA ARG A 440 39.07 30.14 11.90
C ARG A 440 39.32 31.56 12.42
N PHE A 441 40.49 31.78 13.03
CA PHE A 441 40.89 33.11 13.50
C PHE A 441 41.04 34.10 12.34
N TYR A 442 41.67 33.66 11.25
CA TYR A 442 41.82 34.45 10.02
C TYR A 442 40.46 34.86 9.42
N TYR A 443 39.52 33.90 9.26
CA TYR A 443 38.18 34.22 8.76
C TYR A 443 37.36 35.12 9.69
N LYS A 444 37.54 35.00 11.01
CA LYS A 444 36.88 35.85 11.98
C LYS A 444 37.41 37.30 11.94
N MET A 445 38.71 37.45 11.73
CA MET A 445 39.35 38.77 11.51
C MET A 445 38.83 39.43 10.24
N ILE A 446 38.82 38.71 9.10
CA ILE A 446 38.34 39.27 7.83
C ILE A 446 36.88 39.71 7.94
N ARG A 447 36.04 38.94 8.62
CA ARG A 447 34.63 39.30 8.82
C ARG A 447 34.48 40.58 9.63
N ASN A 448 35.25 40.75 10.71
CA ASN A 448 35.20 41.95 11.52
C ASN A 448 35.71 43.19 10.79
N PHE A 449 36.64 43.02 9.82
CA PHE A 449 37.08 44.10 8.96
C PHE A 449 36.13 44.43 7.83
N SER A 450 35.30 43.44 7.38
CA SER A 450 34.33 43.64 6.33
C SER A 450 33.01 44.25 6.84
N ASP A 451 32.63 43.94 8.09
CA ASP A 451 31.40 44.47 8.74
C ASP A 451 31.57 45.94 9.21
N ASN A 452 32.80 46.49 9.16
CA ASN A 452 33.13 47.89 9.52
C ASN A 452 33.29 48.81 8.28
N LYS A 453 32.87 48.38 7.12
CA LYS A 453 32.75 49.21 5.90
C LYS A 453 31.27 49.29 5.51
#